data_1e883b0f630eae861a8123fcd6bc5f16
#
_entry.id   1e883b0f630eae861a8123fcd6bc5f16
#
_cell.length_a   1.000
_cell.length_b   1.000
_cell.length_c   1.000
_cell.angle_alpha   90.00
_cell.angle_beta   90.00
_cell.angle_gamma   90.00
#
_symmetry.space_group_name_H-M   'P 1'
#
loop_
_entity.id
_entity.type
_entity.pdbx_description
1 polymer ?
#
loop_
_entity_poly.entity_id
_entity_poly.type
_entity_poly.pdbx_seq_one_letter_code
_entity_poly.pdbx_strand_id
1 'polypeptide(L)'
;MIRWPSAVDRSNCPLVTVRVDPSDWAAGLSESVMSTATHAASNTKESKVKTVFRVVSGNFLEMYDFMVYGYYASAIAKTYFPSGSDFASLMLSLSVFGAGFLMRPLGAIVLGAYIDHHGRRKGLILTLSLMALGTLTVATIPGYATIGLVAPVLVLFGRLLQGFSAGAELGGVSVYLSEIATKGNKGFYCSWQSGSQQVAVVFAALIGVGLNKILPADQMFAWGWRVPFLIGCLIVPFLFIIRRSLQETEEFTARKHRPGMGEILKSMAANYPVVLGGMGMVVMTTVSFYMITAYTPTFGKEVLKLTAIDALVVTVCVGISNLIWLPVSGALSDRIGRRPVLLAFTILTILTAYPALQWLVAEPSFARLLAAQLWLSFLYGCYNGAMVVALTEVMPVEVRTAGFSLAYSLATTIGGFTPAIATLLIHVTNNKAAPGLVLGVAAICGLLATLFLYRTPEARNQYRAA
;
A
#
# COMPACT_ATOMS: atom_id res chain seq x y z
N MET A 1 24.45 -18.25 -43.84
CA MET A 1 25.64 -19.05 -44.20
C MET A 1 26.85 -18.36 -43.62
N ILE A 2 27.30 -18.75 -42.44
CA ILE A 2 28.58 -18.29 -41.86
C ILE A 2 29.36 -19.54 -41.51
N ARG A 3 30.51 -19.73 -42.23
CA ARG A 3 31.45 -20.86 -42.09
C ARG A 3 32.24 -20.72 -40.80
N TRP A 4 32.38 -21.81 -40.06
CA TRP A 4 33.33 -22.00 -38.98
C TRP A 4 34.71 -22.36 -39.55
N PRO A 5 35.83 -21.88 -39.03
CA PRO A 5 37.14 -22.36 -39.41
C PRO A 5 37.50 -23.64 -38.65
N SER A 6 38.03 -24.59 -39.42
CA SER A 6 38.54 -25.88 -38.99
C SER A 6 39.96 -25.81 -38.46
N ALA A 7 40.27 -26.71 -37.53
CA ALA A 7 41.58 -27.30 -37.20
C ALA A 7 42.58 -26.41 -36.47
N VAL A 8 42.70 -26.62 -35.14
CA VAL A 8 43.89 -26.34 -34.34
C VAL A 8 44.70 -27.65 -34.17
N ASP A 9 45.93 -27.58 -34.63
CA ASP A 9 46.92 -28.66 -34.61
C ASP A 9 47.33 -29.00 -33.14
N ARG A 10 47.24 -30.31 -32.78
CA ARG A 10 47.47 -30.81 -31.41
C ARG A 10 48.89 -31.42 -31.23
N SER A 11 49.90 -30.94 -31.86
CA SER A 11 51.22 -31.61 -31.87
C SER A 11 52.32 -31.02 -31.00
N ASN A 12 52.09 -30.01 -30.13
CA ASN A 12 53.17 -29.50 -29.28
C ASN A 12 52.64 -29.00 -27.92
N CYS A 13 52.35 -29.93 -26.98
CA CYS A 13 52.17 -29.61 -25.59
C CYS A 13 53.13 -30.49 -24.73
N PRO A 14 54.14 -29.94 -24.04
CA PRO A 14 55.00 -30.73 -23.18
C PRO A 14 54.23 -31.20 -21.95
N LEU A 15 54.13 -32.52 -21.75
CA LEU A 15 53.59 -33.16 -20.54
C LEU A 15 54.57 -32.87 -19.37
N VAL A 16 54.16 -31.88 -18.53
CA VAL A 16 54.77 -31.74 -17.20
C VAL A 16 54.02 -32.71 -16.27
N THR A 17 54.65 -33.83 -15.98
CA THR A 17 54.21 -34.80 -14.95
C THR A 17 54.55 -34.22 -13.58
N VAL A 18 53.60 -33.57 -12.92
CA VAL A 18 53.68 -33.26 -11.50
C VAL A 18 53.22 -34.49 -10.73
N ARG A 19 54.18 -35.17 -10.05
CA ARG A 19 53.88 -36.23 -9.08
C ARG A 19 53.33 -35.55 -7.83
N VAL A 20 52.04 -35.64 -7.60
CA VAL A 20 51.37 -35.18 -6.38
C VAL A 20 51.16 -36.40 -5.50
N ASP A 21 51.69 -36.35 -4.27
CA ASP A 21 51.53 -37.41 -3.27
C ASP A 21 50.06 -37.50 -2.82
N PRO A 22 49.43 -38.70 -2.82
CA PRO A 22 48.03 -38.84 -2.42
C PRO A 22 47.74 -38.49 -0.95
N SER A 23 48.77 -38.35 -0.09
CA SER A 23 48.61 -37.97 1.30
C SER A 23 48.32 -36.48 1.51
N ASP A 24 48.74 -35.59 0.56
CA ASP A 24 48.53 -34.15 0.69
C ASP A 24 47.13 -33.69 0.31
N TRP A 25 46.36 -34.53 -0.38
CA TRP A 25 44.95 -34.23 -0.73
C TRP A 25 43.97 -34.41 0.42
N ALA A 26 44.26 -35.31 1.36
CA ALA A 26 43.34 -35.64 2.45
C ALA A 26 43.30 -34.57 3.57
N ALA A 27 44.45 -33.89 3.80
CA ALA A 27 44.54 -32.92 4.89
C ALA A 27 43.97 -31.52 4.47
N GLY A 28 44.25 -31.09 3.22
CA GLY A 28 43.81 -29.77 2.73
C GLY A 28 42.30 -29.70 2.39
N LEU A 29 41.67 -30.83 1.99
CA LEU A 29 40.24 -30.90 1.68
C LEU A 29 39.36 -30.95 2.91
N SER A 30 39.86 -31.49 4.05
CA SER A 30 39.04 -31.63 5.26
C SER A 30 38.82 -30.28 5.95
N GLU A 31 39.79 -29.39 5.99
CA GLU A 31 39.63 -28.06 6.61
C GLU A 31 38.90 -27.07 5.73
N SER A 32 39.16 -27.07 4.42
CA SER A 32 38.44 -26.17 3.47
C SER A 32 36.99 -26.56 3.26
N VAL A 33 36.66 -27.85 3.18
CA VAL A 33 35.28 -28.33 3.04
C VAL A 33 34.53 -28.23 4.37
N MET A 34 35.17 -28.41 5.50
CA MET A 34 34.54 -28.22 6.81
C MET A 34 34.32 -26.73 7.12
N SER A 35 35.25 -25.83 6.74
CA SER A 35 35.10 -24.39 6.87
C SER A 35 33.99 -23.84 5.96
N THR A 36 33.90 -24.32 4.70
CA THR A 36 32.82 -23.94 3.79
C THR A 36 31.48 -24.56 4.19
N ALA A 37 31.45 -25.76 4.73
CA ALA A 37 30.24 -26.41 5.23
C ALA A 37 29.73 -25.76 6.53
N THR A 38 30.62 -25.29 7.42
CA THR A 38 30.25 -24.56 8.64
C THR A 38 29.79 -23.13 8.33
N HIS A 39 30.34 -22.45 7.34
CA HIS A 39 29.83 -21.16 6.88
C HIS A 39 28.52 -21.27 6.08
N ALA A 40 28.29 -22.38 5.35
CA ALA A 40 27.04 -22.65 4.67
C ALA A 40 25.91 -23.12 5.62
N ALA A 41 26.25 -23.71 6.76
CA ALA A 41 25.25 -24.20 7.74
C ALA A 41 24.76 -23.12 8.71
N SER A 42 25.40 -21.93 8.77
CA SER A 42 24.92 -20.81 9.62
C SER A 42 23.88 -19.91 8.93
N ASN A 43 23.56 -20.14 7.67
CA ASN A 43 22.42 -19.51 7.02
C ASN A 43 21.13 -20.24 7.44
N THR A 44 20.73 -20.03 8.71
CA THR A 44 19.39 -20.40 9.17
C THR A 44 18.40 -19.79 8.17
N LYS A 45 17.74 -20.65 7.38
CA LYS A 45 16.62 -20.27 6.52
C LYS A 45 15.62 -19.50 7.40
N GLU A 46 15.71 -18.19 7.43
CA GLU A 46 14.70 -17.35 8.10
C GLU A 46 13.34 -17.82 7.61
N SER A 47 12.42 -18.08 8.54
CA SER A 47 11.08 -18.48 8.17
C SER A 47 10.50 -17.42 7.23
N LYS A 48 9.99 -17.83 6.06
CA LYS A 48 9.39 -16.91 5.07
C LYS A 48 8.33 -16.01 5.70
N VAL A 49 7.62 -16.51 6.72
CA VAL A 49 6.64 -15.75 7.50
C VAL A 49 7.32 -14.58 8.23
N LYS A 50 8.48 -14.81 8.87
CA LYS A 50 9.23 -13.77 9.58
C LYS A 50 9.75 -12.71 8.59
N THR A 51 10.21 -13.13 7.42
CA THR A 51 10.65 -12.23 6.35
C THR A 51 9.49 -11.37 5.82
N VAL A 52 8.33 -11.99 5.52
CA VAL A 52 7.13 -11.25 5.10
C VAL A 52 6.73 -10.24 6.17
N PHE A 53 6.62 -10.67 7.44
CA PHE A 53 6.25 -9.78 8.55
C PHE A 53 7.19 -8.57 8.68
N ARG A 54 8.50 -8.79 8.59
CA ARG A 54 9.51 -7.72 8.67
C ARG A 54 9.38 -6.71 7.53
N VAL A 55 9.10 -7.19 6.32
CA VAL A 55 8.97 -6.34 5.12
C VAL A 55 7.69 -5.51 5.16
N VAL A 56 6.57 -6.10 5.60
CA VAL A 56 5.27 -5.41 5.59
C VAL A 56 5.03 -4.55 6.85
N SER A 57 5.84 -4.69 7.90
CA SER A 57 5.66 -3.94 9.15
C SER A 57 5.77 -2.41 8.97
N GLY A 58 6.49 -1.94 7.95
CA GLY A 58 6.59 -0.52 7.61
C GLY A 58 5.25 0.10 7.21
N ASN A 59 4.44 -0.64 6.47
CA ASN A 59 3.13 -0.18 6.00
C ASN A 59 2.12 0.04 7.14
N PHE A 60 2.36 -0.55 8.31
CA PHE A 60 1.43 -0.47 9.44
C PHE A 60 1.27 0.95 9.97
N LEU A 61 2.37 1.64 10.30
CA LEU A 61 2.29 2.98 10.88
C LEU A 61 1.73 3.99 9.89
N GLU A 62 2.19 3.90 8.63
CA GLU A 62 1.68 4.75 7.55
C GLU A 62 0.16 4.64 7.47
N MET A 63 -0.35 3.42 7.35
CA MET A 63 -1.78 3.19 7.19
C MET A 63 -2.55 3.55 8.47
N TYR A 64 -1.98 3.30 9.65
CA TYR A 64 -2.57 3.67 10.93
C TYR A 64 -2.86 5.17 11.00
N ASP A 65 -1.87 6.02 10.70
CA ASP A 65 -2.01 7.48 10.76
C ASP A 65 -3.06 8.01 9.77
N PHE A 66 -3.10 7.44 8.55
CA PHE A 66 -4.12 7.81 7.57
C PHE A 66 -5.52 7.42 8.04
N MET A 67 -5.68 6.22 8.61
CA MET A 67 -6.98 5.76 9.10
C MET A 67 -7.45 6.57 10.30
N VAL A 68 -6.60 6.85 11.27
CA VAL A 68 -6.94 7.69 12.44
C VAL A 68 -7.44 9.06 11.99
N TYR A 69 -6.78 9.71 11.03
CA TYR A 69 -7.27 10.99 10.52
C TYR A 69 -8.66 10.86 9.88
N GLY A 70 -8.88 9.85 9.04
CA GLY A 70 -10.17 9.60 8.41
C GLY A 70 -11.30 9.34 9.41
N TYR A 71 -11.01 8.57 10.48
CA TYR A 71 -12.01 8.23 11.50
C TYR A 71 -12.45 9.44 12.35
N TYR A 72 -11.54 10.38 12.57
CA TYR A 72 -11.79 11.57 13.36
C TYR A 72 -11.92 12.85 12.52
N ALA A 73 -12.17 12.72 11.21
CA ALA A 73 -12.26 13.85 10.29
C ALA A 73 -13.25 14.94 10.76
N SER A 74 -14.38 14.56 11.35
CA SER A 74 -15.37 15.50 11.90
C SER A 74 -14.87 16.26 13.13
N ALA A 75 -14.11 15.62 14.03
CA ALA A 75 -13.52 16.26 15.19
C ALA A 75 -12.39 17.20 14.77
N ILE A 76 -11.55 16.77 13.83
CA ILE A 76 -10.49 17.57 13.20
C ILE A 76 -11.09 18.79 12.51
N ALA A 77 -12.20 18.62 11.79
CA ALA A 77 -12.94 19.70 11.13
C ALA A 77 -13.34 20.81 12.12
N LYS A 78 -13.97 20.44 13.22
CA LYS A 78 -14.42 21.39 14.27
C LYS A 78 -13.24 22.07 14.98
N THR A 79 -12.14 21.35 15.16
CA THR A 79 -10.97 21.86 15.92
C THR A 79 -10.12 22.82 15.08
N TYR A 80 -9.91 22.51 13.80
CA TYR A 80 -8.93 23.25 12.97
C TYR A 80 -9.54 24.02 11.80
N PHE A 81 -10.73 23.68 11.36
CA PHE A 81 -11.38 24.26 10.19
C PHE A 81 -12.78 24.81 10.49
N PRO A 82 -12.95 25.61 11.57
CA PRO A 82 -14.26 26.18 11.84
C PRO A 82 -14.71 27.06 10.69
N SER A 83 -15.92 26.87 10.21
CA SER A 83 -16.55 27.65 9.14
C SER A 83 -18.01 27.90 9.42
N GLY A 84 -18.67 28.70 8.59
CA GLY A 84 -20.10 29.02 8.73
C GLY A 84 -21.06 27.83 8.59
N SER A 85 -20.57 26.64 8.19
CA SER A 85 -21.36 25.42 8.13
C SER A 85 -20.55 24.19 8.47
N ASP A 86 -21.19 23.19 9.13
CA ASP A 86 -20.57 21.89 9.44
C ASP A 86 -20.09 21.16 8.17
N PHE A 87 -20.82 21.32 7.06
CA PHE A 87 -20.44 20.76 5.77
C PHE A 87 -19.11 21.36 5.26
N ALA A 88 -18.96 22.69 5.27
CA ALA A 88 -17.75 23.33 4.79
C ALA A 88 -16.54 22.96 5.67
N SER A 89 -16.72 22.90 6.99
CA SER A 89 -15.68 22.44 7.93
C SER A 89 -15.26 21.00 7.63
N LEU A 90 -16.20 20.09 7.43
CA LEU A 90 -15.94 18.70 7.11
C LEU A 90 -15.23 18.56 5.74
N MET A 91 -15.69 19.31 4.73
CA MET A 91 -15.07 19.33 3.40
C MET A 91 -13.62 19.79 3.45
N LEU A 92 -13.30 20.82 4.22
CA LEU A 92 -11.92 21.28 4.41
C LEU A 92 -11.06 20.18 5.06
N SER A 93 -11.54 19.54 6.11
CA SER A 93 -10.83 18.43 6.77
C SER A 93 -10.58 17.26 5.81
N LEU A 94 -11.60 16.83 5.06
CA LEU A 94 -11.48 15.74 4.09
C LEU A 94 -10.61 16.12 2.88
N SER A 95 -10.60 17.38 2.48
CA SER A 95 -9.71 17.90 1.42
C SER A 95 -8.25 17.89 1.88
N VAL A 96 -7.98 18.24 3.13
CA VAL A 96 -6.64 18.15 3.73
C VAL A 96 -6.21 16.69 3.89
N PHE A 97 -7.13 15.77 4.20
CA PHE A 97 -6.86 14.34 4.14
C PHE A 97 -6.37 13.93 2.74
N GLY A 98 -7.09 14.33 1.70
CA GLY A 98 -6.73 14.07 0.30
C GLY A 98 -5.44 14.75 -0.12
N ALA A 99 -5.21 16.00 0.32
CA ALA A 99 -4.02 16.77 -0.03
C ALA A 99 -2.71 16.09 0.42
N GLY A 100 -2.72 15.35 1.53
CA GLY A 100 -1.58 14.54 1.94
C GLY A 100 -1.10 13.59 0.83
N PHE A 101 -2.02 13.03 0.07
CA PHE A 101 -1.68 12.07 -1.00
C PHE A 101 -1.07 12.73 -2.25
N LEU A 102 -1.24 14.04 -2.45
CA LEU A 102 -0.60 14.78 -3.56
C LEU A 102 0.93 14.72 -3.49
N MET A 103 1.49 14.59 -2.29
CA MET A 103 2.94 14.53 -2.10
C MET A 103 3.53 13.13 -2.33
N ARG A 104 2.71 12.08 -2.47
CA ARG A 104 3.20 10.71 -2.68
C ARG A 104 4.02 10.53 -3.95
N PRO A 105 3.61 11.02 -5.14
CA PRO A 105 4.43 10.90 -6.34
C PRO A 105 5.79 11.59 -6.19
N LEU A 106 5.82 12.77 -5.56
CA LEU A 106 7.06 13.47 -5.29
C LEU A 106 7.94 12.70 -4.30
N GLY A 107 7.35 12.17 -3.23
CA GLY A 107 8.03 11.31 -2.26
C GLY A 107 8.59 10.03 -2.90
N ALA A 108 7.83 9.39 -3.79
CA ALA A 108 8.29 8.20 -4.52
C ALA A 108 9.55 8.49 -5.34
N ILE A 109 9.62 9.65 -6.00
CA ILE A 109 10.75 10.06 -6.81
C ILE A 109 11.94 10.47 -5.92
N VAL A 110 11.74 11.42 -5.01
CA VAL A 110 12.83 12.06 -4.24
C VAL A 110 13.39 11.08 -3.19
N LEU A 111 12.51 10.50 -2.36
CA LEU A 111 12.93 9.56 -1.32
C LEU A 111 13.35 8.21 -1.92
N GLY A 112 12.74 7.78 -3.03
CA GLY A 112 13.17 6.60 -3.77
C GLY A 112 14.62 6.76 -4.25
N ALA A 113 14.95 7.88 -4.89
CA ALA A 113 16.33 8.18 -5.29
C ALA A 113 17.28 8.27 -4.09
N TYR A 114 16.86 8.88 -2.99
CA TYR A 114 17.65 8.92 -1.76
C TYR A 114 17.96 7.52 -1.23
N ILE A 115 16.96 6.62 -1.20
CA ILE A 115 17.11 5.22 -0.78
C ILE A 115 18.10 4.49 -1.67
N ASP A 116 17.99 4.67 -2.99
CA ASP A 116 18.88 4.03 -3.97
C ASP A 116 20.34 4.49 -3.85
N HIS A 117 20.58 5.73 -3.43
CA HIS A 117 21.92 6.26 -3.23
C HIS A 117 22.53 5.97 -1.85
N HIS A 118 21.73 6.08 -0.78
CA HIS A 118 22.25 6.04 0.60
C HIS A 118 21.99 4.71 1.33
N GLY A 119 21.21 3.80 0.71
CA GLY A 119 20.85 2.50 1.25
C GLY A 119 19.44 2.48 1.89
N ARG A 120 18.86 1.29 1.91
CA ARG A 120 17.49 1.07 2.41
C ARG A 120 17.32 1.46 3.87
N ARG A 121 18.28 1.12 4.72
CA ARG A 121 18.23 1.43 6.18
C ARG A 121 18.12 2.92 6.45
N LYS A 122 19.01 3.74 5.83
CA LYS A 122 19.00 5.19 6.02
C LYS A 122 17.73 5.82 5.47
N GLY A 123 17.26 5.36 4.31
CA GLY A 123 16.02 5.83 3.72
C GLY A 123 14.80 5.52 4.57
N LEU A 124 14.68 4.29 5.07
CA LEU A 124 13.57 3.88 5.94
C LEU A 124 13.55 4.62 7.30
N ILE A 125 14.72 5.00 7.81
CA ILE A 125 14.80 5.84 9.03
C ILE A 125 14.33 7.26 8.72
N LEU A 126 14.73 7.83 7.58
CA LEU A 126 14.29 9.15 7.16
C LEU A 126 12.77 9.21 6.94
N THR A 127 12.21 8.24 6.20
CA THR A 127 10.75 8.18 5.99
C THR A 127 9.99 8.08 7.31
N LEU A 128 10.42 7.19 8.22
CA LEU A 128 9.82 7.06 9.54
C LEU A 128 9.90 8.37 10.36
N SER A 129 11.01 9.10 10.28
CA SER A 129 11.18 10.38 11.00
C SER A 129 10.25 11.46 10.44
N LEU A 130 10.10 11.56 9.12
CA LEU A 130 9.16 12.50 8.48
C LEU A 130 7.71 12.16 8.83
N MET A 131 7.34 10.87 8.82
CA MET A 131 6.03 10.40 9.24
C MET A 131 5.75 10.78 10.69
N ALA A 132 6.69 10.49 11.59
CA ALA A 132 6.58 10.79 13.01
C ALA A 132 6.39 12.30 13.27
N LEU A 133 7.16 13.14 12.56
CA LEU A 133 7.03 14.59 12.66
C LEU A 133 5.64 15.05 12.21
N GLY A 134 5.13 14.52 11.10
CA GLY A 134 3.78 14.83 10.61
C GLY A 134 2.69 14.41 11.61
N THR A 135 2.79 13.19 12.18
CA THR A 135 1.82 12.69 13.17
C THR A 135 1.86 13.51 14.47
N LEU A 136 3.06 13.79 14.96
CA LEU A 136 3.25 14.63 16.16
C LEU A 136 2.67 16.03 15.95
N THR A 137 2.89 16.62 14.78
CA THR A 137 2.33 17.92 14.41
C THR A 137 0.81 17.89 14.53
N VAL A 138 0.12 16.93 13.91
CA VAL A 138 -1.36 16.83 14.00
C VAL A 138 -1.83 16.57 15.42
N ALA A 139 -1.10 15.75 16.21
CA ALA A 139 -1.47 15.40 17.58
C ALA A 139 -1.41 16.56 18.56
N THR A 140 -0.42 17.47 18.40
CA THR A 140 -0.05 18.46 19.43
C THR A 140 -0.43 19.90 19.12
N ILE A 141 -0.77 20.22 17.86
CA ILE A 141 -1.13 21.59 17.47
C ILE A 141 -2.36 22.07 18.25
N PRO A 142 -2.31 23.31 18.82
CA PRO A 142 -3.48 23.96 19.38
C PRO A 142 -4.56 24.18 18.32
N GLY A 143 -5.84 24.20 18.74
CA GLY A 143 -6.95 24.43 17.83
C GLY A 143 -6.99 25.84 17.24
N TYR A 144 -7.86 26.03 16.25
CA TYR A 144 -8.08 27.33 15.58
C TYR A 144 -8.42 28.46 16.57
N ALA A 145 -9.18 28.15 17.64
CA ALA A 145 -9.53 29.13 18.67
C ALA A 145 -8.31 29.74 19.37
N THR A 146 -7.17 29.03 19.40
CA THR A 146 -5.95 29.47 20.10
C THR A 146 -4.97 30.18 19.17
N ILE A 147 -4.71 29.62 17.97
CA ILE A 147 -3.65 30.12 17.08
C ILE A 147 -4.19 30.54 15.69
N GLY A 148 -5.50 30.62 15.52
CA GLY A 148 -6.15 31.12 14.29
C GLY A 148 -5.77 30.31 13.03
N LEU A 149 -5.55 31.00 11.92
CA LEU A 149 -5.22 30.42 10.61
C LEU A 149 -3.92 29.59 10.59
N VAL A 150 -3.05 29.74 11.57
CA VAL A 150 -1.81 28.95 11.65
C VAL A 150 -2.14 27.48 11.92
N ALA A 151 -3.23 27.17 12.64
CA ALA A 151 -3.63 25.79 12.95
C ALA A 151 -3.90 24.95 11.69
N PRO A 152 -4.81 25.34 10.77
CA PRO A 152 -5.05 24.57 9.54
C PRO A 152 -3.82 24.47 8.63
N VAL A 153 -2.97 25.50 8.57
CA VAL A 153 -1.74 25.47 7.76
C VAL A 153 -0.76 24.43 8.31
N LEU A 154 -0.59 24.35 9.63
CA LEU A 154 0.29 23.37 10.26
C LEU A 154 -0.27 21.94 10.10
N VAL A 155 -1.59 21.75 10.21
CA VAL A 155 -2.23 20.43 9.95
C VAL A 155 -1.99 20.02 8.51
N LEU A 156 -2.20 20.91 7.54
CA LEU A 156 -1.90 20.65 6.13
C LEU A 156 -0.43 20.29 5.94
N PHE A 157 0.49 21.04 6.53
CA PHE A 157 1.93 20.76 6.46
C PHE A 157 2.27 19.38 7.01
N GLY A 158 1.73 19.01 8.18
CA GLY A 158 1.89 17.68 8.76
C GLY A 158 1.40 16.58 7.82
N ARG A 159 0.23 16.78 7.16
CA ARG A 159 -0.33 15.84 6.18
C ARG A 159 0.53 15.72 4.91
N LEU A 160 1.08 16.83 4.42
CA LEU A 160 2.00 16.81 3.27
C LEU A 160 3.29 16.05 3.59
N LEU A 161 3.86 16.21 4.81
CA LEU A 161 5.01 15.45 5.28
C LEU A 161 4.73 13.94 5.34
N GLN A 162 3.57 13.55 5.89
CA GLN A 162 3.14 12.15 5.95
C GLN A 162 3.01 11.56 4.54
N GLY A 163 2.35 12.27 3.62
CA GLY A 163 2.19 11.82 2.24
C GLY A 163 3.51 11.73 1.49
N PHE A 164 4.42 12.68 1.68
CA PHE A 164 5.76 12.66 1.09
C PHE A 164 6.55 11.43 1.56
N SER A 165 6.53 11.15 2.86
CA SER A 165 7.16 9.97 3.44
C SER A 165 6.62 8.66 2.86
N ALA A 166 5.31 8.54 2.76
CA ALA A 166 4.60 7.34 2.31
C ALA A 166 4.88 6.94 0.84
N GLY A 167 5.29 7.90 0.00
CA GLY A 167 5.51 7.67 -1.44
C GLY A 167 6.58 6.62 -1.76
N ALA A 168 7.60 6.47 -0.93
CA ALA A 168 8.75 5.63 -1.22
C ALA A 168 8.59 4.14 -0.85
N GLU A 169 7.63 3.77 0.00
CA GLU A 169 7.62 2.44 0.63
C GLU A 169 6.89 1.36 -0.19
N LEU A 170 5.77 1.69 -0.83
CA LEU A 170 4.84 0.70 -1.39
C LEU A 170 5.40 -0.17 -2.54
N GLY A 171 6.13 0.44 -3.47
CA GLY A 171 6.64 -0.29 -4.64
C GLY A 171 7.70 -1.32 -4.29
N GLY A 172 8.61 -0.95 -3.39
CA GLY A 172 9.67 -1.85 -2.92
C GLY A 172 9.11 -3.10 -2.23
N VAL A 173 8.08 -2.94 -1.40
CA VAL A 173 7.42 -4.05 -0.70
C VAL A 173 6.73 -5.00 -1.68
N SER A 174 5.97 -4.47 -2.63
CA SER A 174 5.19 -5.29 -3.59
C SER A 174 6.10 -6.12 -4.49
N VAL A 175 7.16 -5.51 -5.04
CA VAL A 175 8.12 -6.19 -5.90
C VAL A 175 8.90 -7.24 -5.10
N TYR A 176 9.37 -6.91 -3.89
CA TYR A 176 10.07 -7.84 -3.03
C TYR A 176 9.22 -9.08 -2.69
N LEU A 177 7.93 -8.90 -2.33
CA LEU A 177 7.03 -10.02 -2.07
C LEU A 177 6.84 -10.92 -3.30
N SER A 178 6.83 -10.34 -4.50
CA SER A 178 6.77 -11.08 -5.77
C SER A 178 8.04 -11.92 -6.00
N GLU A 179 9.21 -11.42 -5.61
CA GLU A 179 10.52 -12.07 -5.79
C GLU A 179 10.73 -13.24 -4.82
N ILE A 180 10.34 -13.08 -3.53
CA ILE A 180 10.46 -14.15 -2.54
C ILE A 180 9.36 -15.22 -2.63
N ALA A 181 8.34 -15.00 -3.46
CA ALA A 181 7.22 -15.91 -3.61
C ALA A 181 7.69 -17.29 -4.10
N THR A 182 7.04 -18.34 -3.57
CA THR A 182 7.22 -19.68 -4.13
C THR A 182 6.58 -19.78 -5.51
N LYS A 183 7.16 -20.60 -6.37
CA LYS A 183 6.63 -20.86 -7.71
C LYS A 183 5.13 -21.23 -7.63
N GLY A 184 4.29 -20.53 -8.36
CA GLY A 184 2.84 -20.74 -8.37
C GLY A 184 2.05 -20.07 -7.24
N ASN A 185 2.67 -19.28 -6.34
CA ASN A 185 1.99 -18.61 -5.22
C ASN A 185 2.27 -17.10 -5.14
N LYS A 186 2.61 -16.47 -6.26
CA LYS A 186 2.94 -15.03 -6.30
C LYS A 186 1.79 -14.15 -5.81
N GLY A 187 0.56 -14.46 -6.21
CA GLY A 187 -0.63 -13.71 -5.80
C GLY A 187 -0.85 -13.77 -4.30
N PHE A 188 -0.73 -14.96 -3.70
CA PHE A 188 -0.83 -15.11 -2.26
C PHE A 188 0.21 -14.26 -1.51
N TYR A 189 1.49 -14.28 -1.94
CA TYR A 189 2.52 -13.47 -1.28
C TYR A 189 2.33 -11.97 -1.49
N CYS A 190 2.04 -11.53 -2.72
CA CYS A 190 1.83 -10.11 -3.03
C CYS A 190 0.61 -9.51 -2.31
N SER A 191 -0.44 -10.31 -2.05
CA SER A 191 -1.64 -9.85 -1.34
C SER A 191 -1.36 -9.38 0.10
N TRP A 192 -0.29 -9.87 0.74
CA TRP A 192 0.13 -9.45 2.08
C TRP A 192 0.62 -8.01 2.15
N GLN A 193 0.99 -7.39 1.03
CA GLN A 193 1.23 -5.95 0.98
C GLN A 193 -0.01 -5.17 1.45
N SER A 194 -1.15 -5.44 0.88
CA SER A 194 -2.42 -4.81 1.29
C SER A 194 -3.03 -5.47 2.54
N GLY A 195 -2.78 -6.77 2.75
CA GLY A 195 -3.21 -7.49 3.96
C GLY A 195 -2.64 -6.87 5.24
N SER A 196 -1.37 -6.47 5.25
CA SER A 196 -0.75 -5.82 6.41
C SER A 196 -1.37 -4.47 6.76
N GLN A 197 -1.87 -3.74 5.75
CA GLN A 197 -2.57 -2.47 5.96
C GLN A 197 -3.90 -2.67 6.69
N GLN A 198 -4.56 -3.83 6.50
CA GLN A 198 -5.81 -4.14 7.19
C GLN A 198 -5.62 -4.34 8.70
N VAL A 199 -4.45 -4.80 9.12
CA VAL A 199 -4.12 -4.89 10.56
C VAL A 199 -4.14 -3.49 11.20
N ALA A 200 -3.60 -2.49 10.50
CA ALA A 200 -3.63 -1.10 10.96
C ALA A 200 -5.06 -0.52 10.98
N VAL A 201 -5.87 -0.83 9.96
CA VAL A 201 -7.30 -0.46 9.90
C VAL A 201 -8.05 -0.99 11.12
N VAL A 202 -7.92 -2.30 11.39
CA VAL A 202 -8.56 -2.97 12.54
C VAL A 202 -8.07 -2.37 13.86
N PHE A 203 -6.76 -2.20 14.03
CA PHE A 203 -6.17 -1.66 15.25
C PHE A 203 -6.64 -0.23 15.53
N ALA A 204 -6.61 0.66 14.53
CA ALA A 204 -7.10 2.02 14.66
C ALA A 204 -8.60 2.08 15.01
N ALA A 205 -9.41 1.23 14.37
CA ALA A 205 -10.85 1.17 14.63
C ALA A 205 -11.17 0.61 16.02
N LEU A 206 -10.43 -0.40 16.50
CA LEU A 206 -10.58 -0.94 17.86
C LEU A 206 -10.23 0.10 18.93
N ILE A 207 -9.16 0.87 18.75
CA ILE A 207 -8.85 2.01 19.62
C ILE A 207 -10.01 3.00 19.62
N GLY A 208 -10.56 3.30 18.44
CA GLY A 208 -11.73 4.18 18.30
C GLY A 208 -12.95 3.66 19.05
N VAL A 209 -13.29 2.38 18.94
CA VAL A 209 -14.37 1.75 19.69
C VAL A 209 -14.12 1.84 21.20
N GLY A 210 -12.89 1.52 21.64
CA GLY A 210 -12.53 1.58 23.06
C GLY A 210 -12.69 3.01 23.64
N LEU A 211 -12.16 4.01 22.95
CA LEU A 211 -12.24 5.40 23.37
C LEU A 211 -13.69 5.93 23.41
N ASN A 212 -14.51 5.61 22.40
CA ASN A 212 -15.92 6.03 22.39
C ASN A 212 -16.78 5.30 23.42
N LYS A 213 -16.33 4.16 24.00
CA LYS A 213 -16.98 3.51 25.14
C LYS A 213 -16.59 4.13 26.49
N ILE A 214 -15.36 4.62 26.59
CA ILE A 214 -14.81 5.14 27.85
C ILE A 214 -15.07 6.64 28.00
N LEU A 215 -14.97 7.41 26.91
CA LEU A 215 -15.08 8.86 26.92
C LEU A 215 -16.49 9.30 26.48
N PRO A 216 -17.12 10.25 27.21
CA PRO A 216 -18.32 10.94 26.73
C PRO A 216 -18.06 11.68 25.42
N ALA A 217 -19.11 11.94 24.66
CA ALA A 217 -19.00 12.54 23.33
C ALA A 217 -18.35 13.93 23.33
N ASP A 218 -18.62 14.75 24.36
CA ASP A 218 -18.01 16.06 24.55
C ASP A 218 -16.50 15.98 24.78
N GLN A 219 -16.04 15.07 25.62
CA GLN A 219 -14.61 14.83 25.85
C GLN A 219 -13.93 14.22 24.60
N MET A 220 -14.63 13.34 23.89
CA MET A 220 -14.14 12.76 22.64
C MET A 220 -13.89 13.85 21.59
N PHE A 221 -14.78 14.84 21.47
CA PHE A 221 -14.62 15.98 20.58
C PHE A 221 -13.58 17.01 21.07
N ALA A 222 -13.46 17.20 22.39
CA ALA A 222 -12.53 18.20 22.94
C ALA A 222 -11.05 17.77 22.79
N TRP A 223 -10.74 16.53 23.17
CA TRP A 223 -9.36 16.05 23.20
C TRP A 223 -9.19 14.56 22.86
N GLY A 224 -10.22 13.71 23.09
CA GLY A 224 -10.13 12.26 22.99
C GLY A 224 -9.67 11.78 21.61
N TRP A 225 -10.01 12.47 20.54
CA TRP A 225 -9.59 12.18 19.18
C TRP A 225 -8.08 12.31 18.95
N ARG A 226 -7.34 13.01 19.84
CA ARG A 226 -5.87 13.11 19.76
C ARG A 226 -5.16 11.87 20.29
N VAL A 227 -5.80 11.10 21.16
CA VAL A 227 -5.21 9.91 21.80
C VAL A 227 -4.72 8.89 20.77
N PRO A 228 -5.47 8.53 19.72
CA PRO A 228 -4.96 7.64 18.69
C PRO A 228 -3.70 8.15 18.00
N PHE A 229 -3.58 9.46 17.71
CA PHE A 229 -2.37 10.03 17.13
C PHE A 229 -1.18 9.94 18.10
N LEU A 230 -1.40 10.18 19.40
CA LEU A 230 -0.37 10.00 20.43
C LEU A 230 0.08 8.54 20.56
N ILE A 231 -0.84 7.58 20.43
CA ILE A 231 -0.50 6.14 20.33
C ILE A 231 0.36 5.89 19.09
N GLY A 232 0.04 6.49 17.94
CA GLY A 232 0.87 6.45 16.73
C GLY A 232 2.29 6.95 17.02
N CYS A 233 2.45 8.09 17.71
CA CYS A 233 3.74 8.61 18.11
C CYS A 233 4.52 7.65 19.01
N LEU A 234 3.85 6.92 19.93
CA LEU A 234 4.48 5.92 20.80
C LEU A 234 4.95 4.67 20.04
N ILE A 235 4.32 4.33 18.92
CA ILE A 235 4.74 3.21 18.07
C ILE A 235 6.04 3.54 17.33
N VAL A 236 6.32 4.81 17.02
CA VAL A 236 7.49 5.24 16.23
C VAL A 236 8.82 4.77 16.83
N PRO A 237 9.14 4.95 18.14
CA PRO A 237 10.39 4.47 18.72
C PRO A 237 10.58 2.96 18.56
N PHE A 238 9.51 2.18 18.69
CA PHE A 238 9.54 0.74 18.50
C PHE A 238 9.87 0.35 17.05
N LEU A 239 9.23 0.99 16.08
CA LEU A 239 9.55 0.77 14.67
C LEU A 239 10.96 1.26 14.32
N PHE A 240 11.43 2.33 14.95
CA PHE A 240 12.79 2.81 14.76
C PHE A 240 13.82 1.76 15.19
N ILE A 241 13.61 1.10 16.33
CA ILE A 241 14.47 0.00 16.82
C ILE A 241 14.47 -1.15 15.80
N ILE A 242 13.29 -1.57 15.31
CA ILE A 242 13.16 -2.64 14.31
C ILE A 242 13.91 -2.25 13.02
N ARG A 243 13.71 -1.03 12.50
CA ARG A 243 14.35 -0.57 11.26
C ARG A 243 15.85 -0.37 11.39
N ARG A 244 16.33 0.02 12.58
CA ARG A 244 17.76 0.15 12.86
C ARG A 244 18.48 -1.20 12.81
N SER A 245 17.80 -2.31 13.10
CA SER A 245 18.35 -3.67 13.04
C SER A 245 18.37 -4.28 11.64
N LEU A 246 17.75 -3.63 10.63
CA LEU A 246 17.76 -4.10 9.26
C LEU A 246 19.18 -4.02 8.67
N GLN A 247 19.64 -5.12 8.08
CA GLN A 247 20.87 -5.17 7.30
C GLN A 247 20.57 -4.80 5.85
N GLU A 248 21.53 -4.16 5.19
CA GLU A 248 21.43 -3.94 3.74
C GLU A 248 21.46 -5.31 3.03
N THR A 249 20.64 -5.45 1.99
CA THR A 249 20.59 -6.70 1.21
C THR A 249 21.85 -6.88 0.39
N GLU A 250 22.31 -8.13 0.23
CA GLU A 250 23.47 -8.46 -0.62
C GLU A 250 23.28 -7.98 -2.06
N GLU A 251 22.03 -8.01 -2.58
CA GLU A 251 21.68 -7.48 -3.89
C GLU A 251 21.89 -5.96 -4.00
N PHE A 252 21.62 -5.21 -2.93
CA PHE A 252 21.86 -3.77 -2.89
C PHE A 252 23.35 -3.45 -2.93
N THR A 253 24.17 -4.20 -2.18
CA THR A 253 25.62 -4.04 -2.15
C THR A 253 26.30 -4.53 -3.44
N ALA A 254 25.72 -5.53 -4.12
CA ALA A 254 26.23 -6.08 -5.37
C ALA A 254 25.87 -5.24 -6.63
N ARG A 255 24.90 -4.33 -6.56
CA ARG A 255 24.52 -3.48 -7.69
C ARG A 255 25.64 -2.52 -8.08
N LYS A 256 26.28 -2.79 -9.23
CA LYS A 256 27.34 -1.94 -9.80
C LYS A 256 26.82 -0.65 -10.43
N HIS A 257 25.59 -0.65 -10.94
CA HIS A 257 24.94 0.51 -11.56
C HIS A 257 23.66 0.86 -10.82
N ARG A 258 23.55 2.12 -10.47
CA ARG A 258 22.32 2.70 -9.84
C ARG A 258 21.75 3.70 -10.82
N PRO A 259 20.58 3.43 -11.40
CA PRO A 259 20.00 4.35 -12.39
C PRO A 259 19.78 5.72 -11.76
N GLY A 260 20.23 6.76 -12.44
CA GLY A 260 20.00 8.13 -12.03
C GLY A 260 18.52 8.53 -12.18
N MET A 261 18.08 9.58 -11.46
CA MET A 261 16.71 10.12 -11.54
C MET A 261 16.27 10.36 -13.00
N GLY A 262 17.16 10.90 -13.83
CA GLY A 262 16.89 11.16 -15.24
C GLY A 262 16.65 9.89 -16.07
N GLU A 263 17.38 8.81 -15.78
CA GLU A 263 17.20 7.52 -16.46
C GLU A 263 15.86 6.88 -16.07
N ILE A 264 15.50 6.94 -14.78
CA ILE A 264 14.22 6.47 -14.28
C ILE A 264 13.08 7.22 -14.97
N LEU A 265 13.11 8.55 -14.97
CA LEU A 265 12.08 9.38 -15.61
C LEU A 265 11.99 9.15 -17.12
N LYS A 266 13.12 9.01 -17.82
CA LYS A 266 13.17 8.69 -19.25
C LYS A 266 12.58 7.32 -19.55
N SER A 267 12.91 6.31 -18.75
CA SER A 267 12.39 4.97 -18.91
C SER A 267 10.87 4.91 -18.59
N MET A 268 10.42 5.66 -17.58
CA MET A 268 8.99 5.80 -17.27
C MET A 268 8.24 6.51 -18.39
N ALA A 269 8.81 7.57 -18.97
CA ALA A 269 8.25 8.27 -20.12
C ALA A 269 8.15 7.36 -21.35
N ALA A 270 9.14 6.48 -21.57
CA ALA A 270 9.09 5.50 -22.66
C ALA A 270 7.99 4.44 -22.46
N ASN A 271 7.68 4.09 -21.20
CA ASN A 271 6.69 3.08 -20.83
C ASN A 271 5.38 3.69 -20.28
N TYR A 272 5.08 4.98 -20.59
CA TYR A 272 3.92 5.70 -20.04
C TYR A 272 2.58 4.98 -20.23
N PRO A 273 2.31 4.24 -21.34
CA PRO A 273 1.02 3.58 -21.50
C PRO A 273 0.79 2.47 -20.46
N VAL A 274 1.87 1.74 -20.10
CA VAL A 274 1.81 0.68 -19.07
C VAL A 274 1.64 1.30 -17.67
N VAL A 275 2.32 2.42 -17.40
CA VAL A 275 2.18 3.16 -16.14
C VAL A 275 0.77 3.72 -15.97
N LEU A 276 0.21 4.34 -17.02
CA LEU A 276 -1.17 4.85 -17.00
C LEU A 276 -2.22 3.73 -16.90
N GLY A 277 -2.01 2.63 -17.61
CA GLY A 277 -2.85 1.45 -17.46
C GLY A 277 -2.80 0.88 -16.04
N GLY A 278 -1.60 0.76 -15.48
CA GLY A 278 -1.41 0.36 -14.08
C GLY A 278 -2.09 1.32 -13.10
N MET A 279 -1.95 2.65 -13.31
CA MET A 279 -2.67 3.67 -12.53
C MET A 279 -4.18 3.44 -12.57
N GLY A 280 -4.77 3.17 -13.74
CA GLY A 280 -6.21 2.91 -13.88
C GLY A 280 -6.68 1.69 -13.09
N MET A 281 -5.90 0.59 -13.05
CA MET A 281 -6.19 -0.56 -12.20
C MET A 281 -6.14 -0.19 -10.71
N VAL A 282 -5.15 0.58 -10.30
CA VAL A 282 -4.96 0.98 -8.89
C VAL A 282 -6.01 2.02 -8.45
N VAL A 283 -6.52 2.87 -9.34
CA VAL A 283 -7.61 3.82 -9.01
C VAL A 283 -8.83 3.08 -8.45
N MET A 284 -9.27 1.98 -9.07
CA MET A 284 -10.35 1.16 -8.53
C MET A 284 -10.04 0.65 -7.12
N THR A 285 -8.82 0.18 -6.91
CA THR A 285 -8.36 -0.29 -5.60
C THR A 285 -8.43 0.81 -4.54
N THR A 286 -7.81 1.96 -4.82
CA THR A 286 -7.66 3.03 -3.82
C THR A 286 -8.97 3.72 -3.49
N VAL A 287 -9.80 3.97 -4.50
CA VAL A 287 -11.15 4.52 -4.30
C VAL A 287 -12.00 3.58 -3.47
N SER A 288 -12.03 2.27 -3.80
CA SER A 288 -12.79 1.28 -3.02
C SER A 288 -12.26 1.18 -1.59
N PHE A 289 -10.93 1.13 -1.42
CA PHE A 289 -10.31 1.04 -0.10
C PHE A 289 -10.70 2.21 0.81
N TYR A 290 -10.49 3.46 0.36
CA TYR A 290 -10.81 4.63 1.19
C TYR A 290 -12.31 4.79 1.44
N MET A 291 -13.15 4.35 0.49
CA MET A 291 -14.61 4.36 0.67
C MET A 291 -15.04 3.43 1.81
N ILE A 292 -14.56 2.16 1.81
CA ILE A 292 -15.01 1.15 2.77
C ILE A 292 -14.28 1.19 4.12
N THR A 293 -13.12 1.87 4.19
CA THR A 293 -12.33 1.94 5.43
C THR A 293 -12.33 3.34 6.04
N ALA A 294 -11.67 4.32 5.39
CA ALA A 294 -11.49 5.65 5.94
C ALA A 294 -12.80 6.47 6.03
N TYR A 295 -13.68 6.28 5.05
CA TYR A 295 -14.92 7.05 4.96
C TYR A 295 -16.10 6.42 5.75
N THR A 296 -16.09 5.12 6.01
CA THR A 296 -17.19 4.42 6.70
C THR A 296 -17.58 5.07 8.05
N PRO A 297 -16.64 5.46 8.95
CA PRO A 297 -17.03 6.13 10.19
C PRO A 297 -17.71 7.47 9.96
N THR A 298 -17.20 8.29 9.05
CA THR A 298 -17.80 9.58 8.69
C THR A 298 -19.15 9.39 8.01
N PHE A 299 -19.28 8.48 7.06
CA PHE A 299 -20.53 8.18 6.36
C PHE A 299 -21.61 7.65 7.32
N GLY A 300 -21.26 6.70 8.18
CA GLY A 300 -22.16 6.13 9.18
C GLY A 300 -22.71 7.19 10.14
N LYS A 301 -21.80 8.04 10.67
CA LYS A 301 -22.17 9.05 11.66
C LYS A 301 -22.84 10.28 11.04
N GLU A 302 -22.23 10.89 10.05
CA GLU A 302 -22.66 12.20 9.53
C GLU A 302 -23.81 12.08 8.51
N VAL A 303 -23.82 11.02 7.70
CA VAL A 303 -24.80 10.83 6.63
C VAL A 303 -25.96 9.93 7.06
N LEU A 304 -25.65 8.76 7.65
CA LEU A 304 -26.65 7.78 8.07
C LEU A 304 -27.19 8.03 9.48
N LYS A 305 -26.55 8.92 10.25
CA LYS A 305 -26.94 9.26 11.63
C LYS A 305 -26.91 8.07 12.61
N LEU A 306 -26.06 7.10 12.34
CA LEU A 306 -25.76 5.99 13.24
C LEU A 306 -24.79 6.39 14.34
N THR A 307 -24.63 5.57 15.38
CA THR A 307 -23.64 5.86 16.43
C THR A 307 -22.20 5.75 15.90
N ALA A 308 -21.28 6.49 16.51
CA ALA A 308 -19.87 6.39 16.16
C ALA A 308 -19.30 4.98 16.41
N ILE A 309 -19.81 4.31 17.47
CA ILE A 309 -19.43 2.94 17.81
C ILE A 309 -19.87 1.98 16.72
N ASP A 310 -21.12 2.07 16.24
CA ASP A 310 -21.64 1.21 15.18
C ASP A 310 -20.78 1.32 13.91
N ALA A 311 -20.47 2.54 13.48
CA ALA A 311 -19.68 2.78 12.30
C ALA A 311 -18.24 2.26 12.43
N LEU A 312 -17.61 2.40 13.61
CA LEU A 312 -16.28 1.88 13.89
C LEU A 312 -16.25 0.36 14.00
N VAL A 313 -17.26 -0.26 14.61
CA VAL A 313 -17.40 -1.74 14.67
C VAL A 313 -17.54 -2.31 13.26
N VAL A 314 -18.35 -1.68 12.40
CA VAL A 314 -18.43 -2.08 10.99
C VAL A 314 -17.07 -1.97 10.32
N THR A 315 -16.29 -0.92 10.59
CA THR A 315 -14.94 -0.76 10.05
C THR A 315 -13.97 -1.86 10.53
N VAL A 316 -14.08 -2.31 11.78
CA VAL A 316 -13.35 -3.49 12.29
C VAL A 316 -13.71 -4.73 11.46
N CYS A 317 -15.00 -4.99 11.27
CA CYS A 317 -15.48 -6.13 10.48
C CYS A 317 -15.00 -6.08 9.02
N VAL A 318 -15.01 -4.90 8.41
CA VAL A 318 -14.47 -4.66 7.05
C VAL A 318 -12.97 -4.98 7.00
N GLY A 319 -12.18 -4.50 7.96
CA GLY A 319 -10.75 -4.78 8.01
C GLY A 319 -10.46 -6.28 8.15
N ILE A 320 -11.20 -6.99 9.01
CA ILE A 320 -11.09 -8.45 9.16
C ILE A 320 -11.50 -9.17 7.87
N SER A 321 -12.62 -8.75 7.25
CA SER A 321 -13.09 -9.30 5.97
C SER A 321 -12.01 -9.14 4.87
N ASN A 322 -11.44 -7.95 4.74
CA ASN A 322 -10.35 -7.70 3.79
C ASN A 322 -9.12 -8.57 4.07
N LEU A 323 -8.73 -8.74 5.36
CA LEU A 323 -7.60 -9.57 5.75
C LEU A 323 -7.77 -11.03 5.30
N ILE A 324 -9.02 -11.52 5.21
CA ILE A 324 -9.36 -12.86 4.72
C ILE A 324 -9.39 -12.89 3.19
N TRP A 325 -10.12 -11.98 2.55
CA TRP A 325 -10.36 -12.04 1.11
C TRP A 325 -9.14 -11.69 0.25
N LEU A 326 -8.25 -10.82 0.74
CA LEU A 326 -7.02 -10.46 0.01
C LEU A 326 -6.14 -11.69 -0.29
N PRO A 327 -5.68 -12.50 0.69
CA PRO A 327 -4.86 -13.67 0.41
C PRO A 327 -5.63 -14.79 -0.29
N VAL A 328 -6.92 -14.96 0.01
CA VAL A 328 -7.77 -15.95 -0.68
C VAL A 328 -7.86 -15.65 -2.17
N SER A 329 -8.11 -14.40 -2.53
CA SER A 329 -8.17 -14.00 -3.94
C SER A 329 -6.80 -14.00 -4.60
N GLY A 330 -5.75 -13.61 -3.87
CA GLY A 330 -4.38 -13.76 -4.36
C GLY A 330 -4.08 -15.20 -4.77
N ALA A 331 -4.37 -16.17 -3.88
CA ALA A 331 -4.21 -17.58 -4.15
C ALA A 331 -5.15 -18.10 -5.25
N LEU A 332 -6.40 -17.60 -5.31
CA LEU A 332 -7.33 -17.94 -6.38
C LEU A 332 -6.79 -17.49 -7.74
N SER A 333 -6.26 -16.26 -7.80
CA SER A 333 -5.67 -15.71 -9.02
C SER A 333 -4.43 -16.47 -9.48
N ASP A 334 -3.70 -17.13 -8.56
CA ASP A 334 -2.59 -18.01 -8.89
C ASP A 334 -3.04 -19.27 -9.65
N ARG A 335 -4.29 -19.74 -9.42
CA ARG A 335 -4.84 -20.96 -10.03
C ARG A 335 -5.60 -20.71 -11.32
N ILE A 336 -6.45 -19.68 -11.35
CA ILE A 336 -7.34 -19.42 -12.50
C ILE A 336 -6.86 -18.26 -13.39
N GLY A 337 -5.73 -17.64 -13.02
CA GLY A 337 -5.16 -16.48 -13.72
C GLY A 337 -5.67 -15.13 -13.18
N ARG A 338 -4.88 -14.07 -13.42
CA ARG A 338 -5.17 -12.71 -12.93
C ARG A 338 -6.38 -12.08 -13.62
N ARG A 339 -6.39 -12.15 -14.95
CA ARG A 339 -7.39 -11.49 -15.80
C ARG A 339 -8.84 -11.89 -15.49
N PRO A 340 -9.21 -13.18 -15.38
CA PRO A 340 -10.59 -13.57 -15.05
C PRO A 340 -11.06 -13.01 -13.70
N VAL A 341 -10.19 -13.05 -12.67
CA VAL A 341 -10.50 -12.52 -11.33
C VAL A 341 -10.74 -11.02 -11.40
N LEU A 342 -9.82 -10.26 -12.01
CA LEU A 342 -9.94 -8.82 -12.18
C LEU A 342 -11.23 -8.42 -12.88
N LEU A 343 -11.55 -9.06 -14.03
CA LEU A 343 -12.76 -8.76 -14.80
C LEU A 343 -14.03 -9.10 -14.03
N ALA A 344 -14.10 -10.28 -13.40
CA ALA A 344 -15.28 -10.71 -12.66
C ALA A 344 -15.63 -9.74 -11.53
N PHE A 345 -14.66 -9.40 -10.67
CA PHE A 345 -14.91 -8.52 -9.53
C PHE A 345 -15.08 -7.05 -9.91
N THR A 346 -14.48 -6.60 -11.02
CA THR A 346 -14.75 -5.26 -11.58
C THR A 346 -16.17 -5.14 -12.09
N ILE A 347 -16.63 -6.11 -12.90
CA ILE A 347 -18.01 -6.12 -13.44
C ILE A 347 -19.01 -6.21 -12.28
N LEU A 348 -18.75 -7.07 -11.30
CA LEU A 348 -19.62 -7.23 -10.14
C LEU A 348 -19.71 -5.92 -9.32
N THR A 349 -18.59 -5.18 -9.18
CA THR A 349 -18.59 -3.86 -8.53
C THR A 349 -19.41 -2.84 -9.30
N ILE A 350 -19.29 -2.78 -10.64
CA ILE A 350 -20.07 -1.88 -11.48
C ILE A 350 -21.57 -2.13 -11.30
N LEU A 351 -21.97 -3.40 -11.26
CA LEU A 351 -23.39 -3.78 -11.19
C LEU A 351 -23.99 -3.61 -9.80
N THR A 352 -23.20 -3.78 -8.73
CA THR A 352 -23.75 -3.92 -7.39
C THR A 352 -23.42 -2.82 -6.40
N ALA A 353 -22.38 -1.99 -6.66
CA ALA A 353 -21.95 -0.97 -5.69
C ALA A 353 -23.03 0.09 -5.42
N TYR A 354 -23.65 0.63 -6.47
CA TYR A 354 -24.73 1.62 -6.32
C TYR A 354 -26.00 1.00 -5.72
N PRO A 355 -26.53 -0.14 -6.22
CA PRO A 355 -27.68 -0.81 -5.62
C PRO A 355 -27.49 -1.17 -4.13
N ALA A 356 -26.29 -1.62 -3.75
CA ALA A 356 -26.01 -1.96 -2.36
C ALA A 356 -26.09 -0.73 -1.43
N LEU A 357 -25.54 0.42 -1.88
CA LEU A 357 -25.65 1.66 -1.12
C LEU A 357 -27.07 2.23 -1.15
N GLN A 358 -27.80 2.09 -2.24
CA GLN A 358 -29.20 2.49 -2.32
C GLN A 358 -30.07 1.69 -1.35
N TRP A 359 -29.87 0.37 -1.26
CA TRP A 359 -30.53 -0.48 -0.28
C TRP A 359 -30.19 -0.09 1.17
N LEU A 360 -28.91 0.26 1.45
CA LEU A 360 -28.48 0.73 2.76
C LEU A 360 -29.18 2.04 3.16
N VAL A 361 -29.24 2.99 2.23
CA VAL A 361 -29.76 4.34 2.50
C VAL A 361 -31.27 4.37 2.64
N ALA A 362 -32.01 3.40 2.05
CA ALA A 362 -33.47 3.29 2.14
C ALA A 362 -33.94 3.14 3.61
N GLU A 363 -33.20 2.37 4.41
CA GLU A 363 -33.48 2.21 5.86
C GLU A 363 -32.16 2.03 6.61
N PRO A 364 -31.50 3.13 6.99
CA PRO A 364 -30.19 3.07 7.63
C PRO A 364 -30.27 2.32 8.98
N SER A 365 -29.48 1.27 9.12
CA SER A 365 -29.30 0.50 10.34
C SER A 365 -27.91 -0.08 10.42
N PHE A 366 -27.47 -0.48 11.64
CA PHE A 366 -26.21 -1.19 11.83
C PHE A 366 -26.12 -2.43 10.94
N ALA A 367 -27.16 -3.26 10.90
CA ALA A 367 -27.17 -4.50 10.12
C ALA A 367 -27.03 -4.24 8.61
N ARG A 368 -27.73 -3.23 8.07
CA ARG A 368 -27.61 -2.86 6.65
C ARG A 368 -26.25 -2.25 6.32
N LEU A 369 -25.73 -1.39 7.21
CA LEU A 369 -24.39 -0.86 7.02
C LEU A 369 -23.34 -1.98 7.02
N LEU A 370 -23.43 -2.90 7.97
CA LEU A 370 -22.53 -4.05 8.05
C LEU A 370 -22.62 -4.91 6.78
N ALA A 371 -23.82 -5.28 6.36
CA ALA A 371 -24.00 -6.13 5.18
C ALA A 371 -23.50 -5.46 3.88
N ALA A 372 -23.83 -4.20 3.66
CA ALA A 372 -23.39 -3.45 2.48
C ALA A 372 -21.84 -3.28 2.47
N GLN A 373 -21.27 -2.94 3.63
CA GLN A 373 -19.81 -2.75 3.73
C GLN A 373 -19.03 -4.08 3.63
N LEU A 374 -19.57 -5.19 4.17
CA LEU A 374 -18.96 -6.52 3.98
C LEU A 374 -19.03 -6.98 2.52
N TRP A 375 -20.14 -6.68 1.82
CA TRP A 375 -20.24 -6.94 0.38
C TRP A 375 -19.19 -6.16 -0.41
N LEU A 376 -19.06 -4.86 -0.18
CA LEU A 376 -18.07 -4.02 -0.83
C LEU A 376 -16.64 -4.44 -0.47
N SER A 377 -16.41 -4.86 0.78
CA SER A 377 -15.14 -5.42 1.25
C SER A 377 -14.78 -6.70 0.53
N PHE A 378 -15.72 -7.60 0.32
CA PHE A 378 -15.54 -8.81 -0.47
C PHE A 378 -15.09 -8.48 -1.91
N LEU A 379 -15.79 -7.55 -2.57
CA LEU A 379 -15.46 -7.12 -3.92
C LEU A 379 -14.06 -6.49 -3.99
N TYR A 380 -13.75 -5.60 -3.06
CA TYR A 380 -12.44 -4.97 -2.95
C TYR A 380 -11.33 -5.99 -2.71
N GLY A 381 -11.49 -6.86 -1.70
CA GLY A 381 -10.49 -7.85 -1.31
C GLY A 381 -10.19 -8.81 -2.46
N CYS A 382 -11.23 -9.25 -3.17
CA CYS A 382 -11.09 -10.15 -4.31
C CYS A 382 -10.44 -9.47 -5.52
N TYR A 383 -10.75 -8.22 -5.81
CA TYR A 383 -10.08 -7.48 -6.87
C TYR A 383 -8.61 -7.18 -6.53
N ASN A 384 -8.37 -6.61 -5.35
CA ASN A 384 -7.06 -6.13 -4.96
C ASN A 384 -6.04 -7.25 -4.72
N GLY A 385 -6.49 -8.42 -4.22
CA GLY A 385 -5.63 -9.59 -4.05
C GLY A 385 -4.98 -10.06 -5.37
N ALA A 386 -5.71 -9.94 -6.49
CA ALA A 386 -5.21 -10.24 -7.82
C ALA A 386 -4.48 -9.04 -8.46
N MET A 387 -4.91 -7.80 -8.15
CA MET A 387 -4.40 -6.59 -8.81
C MET A 387 -2.94 -6.32 -8.48
N VAL A 388 -2.52 -6.46 -7.21
CA VAL A 388 -1.14 -6.17 -6.80
C VAL A 388 -0.14 -7.03 -7.57
N VAL A 389 -0.39 -8.33 -7.67
CA VAL A 389 0.48 -9.24 -8.43
C VAL A 389 0.40 -8.97 -9.93
N ALA A 390 -0.80 -8.72 -10.47
CA ALA A 390 -0.99 -8.41 -11.88
C ALA A 390 -0.19 -7.17 -12.29
N LEU A 391 -0.19 -6.12 -11.45
CA LEU A 391 0.57 -4.91 -11.70
C LEU A 391 2.08 -5.17 -11.69
N THR A 392 2.60 -6.01 -10.76
CA THR A 392 4.03 -6.37 -10.77
C THR A 392 4.43 -7.19 -11.99
N GLU A 393 3.52 -8.01 -12.51
CA GLU A 393 3.78 -8.87 -13.69
C GLU A 393 3.73 -8.08 -15.01
N VAL A 394 2.86 -7.09 -15.12
CA VAL A 394 2.70 -6.27 -16.33
C VAL A 394 3.82 -5.23 -16.48
N MET A 395 4.42 -4.79 -15.37
CA MET A 395 5.50 -3.80 -15.43
C MET A 395 6.80 -4.42 -15.99
N PRO A 396 7.44 -3.75 -17.00
CA PRO A 396 8.75 -4.17 -17.51
C PRO A 396 9.78 -4.31 -16.38
N VAL A 397 10.67 -5.30 -16.49
CA VAL A 397 11.64 -5.65 -15.42
C VAL A 397 12.51 -4.46 -15.05
N GLU A 398 12.94 -3.66 -16.05
CA GLU A 398 13.85 -2.52 -15.92
C GLU A 398 13.24 -1.39 -15.06
N VAL A 399 11.92 -1.23 -15.10
CA VAL A 399 11.20 -0.15 -14.40
C VAL A 399 10.17 -0.67 -13.40
N ARG A 400 10.17 -1.95 -13.08
CA ARG A 400 9.12 -2.60 -12.30
C ARG A 400 8.85 -1.90 -10.97
N THR A 401 9.89 -1.65 -10.17
CA THR A 401 9.74 -0.99 -8.86
C THR A 401 9.29 0.46 -9.01
N ALA A 402 9.97 1.23 -9.87
CA ALA A 402 9.66 2.65 -10.06
C ALA A 402 8.30 2.85 -10.76
N GLY A 403 7.99 2.05 -11.78
CA GLY A 403 6.72 2.09 -12.49
C GLY A 403 5.54 1.70 -11.61
N PHE A 404 5.69 0.65 -10.79
CA PHE A 404 4.70 0.26 -9.79
C PHE A 404 4.48 1.40 -8.78
N SER A 405 5.56 1.94 -8.18
CA SER A 405 5.48 3.01 -7.19
C SER A 405 4.80 4.26 -7.75
N LEU A 406 5.13 4.66 -8.98
CA LEU A 406 4.53 5.85 -9.60
C LEU A 406 3.06 5.60 -9.94
N ALA A 407 2.71 4.50 -10.59
CA ALA A 407 1.33 4.15 -10.91
C ALA A 407 0.47 4.11 -9.64
N TYR A 408 0.99 3.49 -8.58
CA TYR A 408 0.31 3.41 -7.29
C TYR A 408 0.19 4.78 -6.61
N SER A 409 1.24 5.60 -6.60
CA SER A 409 1.24 6.94 -6.00
C SER A 409 0.30 7.90 -6.70
N LEU A 410 0.28 7.90 -8.05
CA LEU A 410 -0.66 8.71 -8.83
C LEU A 410 -2.12 8.28 -8.60
N ALA A 411 -2.38 6.99 -8.54
CA ALA A 411 -3.73 6.48 -8.27
C ALA A 411 -4.17 6.78 -6.83
N THR A 412 -3.28 6.66 -5.83
CA THR A 412 -3.61 7.00 -4.44
C THR A 412 -3.84 8.49 -4.25
N THR A 413 -3.25 9.34 -5.07
CA THR A 413 -3.58 10.77 -5.10
C THR A 413 -5.06 10.98 -5.40
N ILE A 414 -5.63 10.27 -6.39
CA ILE A 414 -7.06 10.32 -6.70
C ILE A 414 -7.87 9.66 -5.57
N GLY A 415 -7.46 8.45 -5.16
CA GLY A 415 -8.16 7.68 -4.13
C GLY A 415 -8.24 8.39 -2.77
N GLY A 416 -7.22 9.17 -2.41
CA GLY A 416 -7.19 9.94 -1.16
C GLY A 416 -8.28 11.02 -1.07
N PHE A 417 -8.74 11.54 -2.20
CA PHE A 417 -9.88 12.47 -2.24
C PHE A 417 -11.24 11.78 -2.23
N THR A 418 -11.32 10.45 -2.24
CA THR A 418 -12.59 9.72 -2.25
C THR A 418 -13.57 10.16 -1.16
N PRO A 419 -13.17 10.35 0.12
CA PRO A 419 -14.09 10.82 1.16
C PRO A 419 -14.64 12.23 0.87
N ALA A 420 -13.81 13.14 0.38
CA ALA A 420 -14.23 14.49 0.01
C ALA A 420 -15.18 14.48 -1.19
N ILE A 421 -14.83 13.74 -2.25
CA ILE A 421 -15.66 13.58 -3.45
C ILE A 421 -17.01 12.96 -3.11
N ALA A 422 -17.03 11.91 -2.29
CA ALA A 422 -18.26 11.26 -1.85
C ALA A 422 -19.16 12.22 -1.05
N THR A 423 -18.59 12.96 -0.10
CA THR A 423 -19.32 13.94 0.72
C THR A 423 -19.86 15.09 -0.14
N LEU A 424 -19.05 15.62 -1.05
CA LEU A 424 -19.48 16.67 -1.99
C LEU A 424 -20.63 16.18 -2.89
N LEU A 425 -20.48 14.97 -3.44
CA LEU A 425 -21.48 14.41 -4.35
C LEU A 425 -22.81 14.18 -3.63
N ILE A 426 -22.82 13.70 -2.39
CA ILE A 426 -24.02 13.59 -1.56
C ILE A 426 -24.67 14.95 -1.40
N HIS A 427 -23.90 16.00 -1.10
CA HIS A 427 -24.41 17.34 -0.86
C HIS A 427 -25.04 17.96 -2.12
N VAL A 428 -24.35 17.86 -3.26
CA VAL A 428 -24.82 18.46 -4.54
C VAL A 428 -26.01 17.71 -5.12
N THR A 429 -26.03 16.38 -5.02
CA THR A 429 -27.10 15.55 -5.59
C THR A 429 -28.25 15.29 -4.64
N ASN A 430 -28.14 15.63 -3.35
CA ASN A 430 -29.03 15.23 -2.27
C ASN A 430 -29.29 13.68 -2.21
N ASN A 431 -28.39 12.91 -2.82
CA ASN A 431 -28.49 11.44 -2.88
C ASN A 431 -27.44 10.80 -1.99
N LYS A 432 -27.87 10.24 -0.86
CA LYS A 432 -26.97 9.57 0.09
C LYS A 432 -26.31 8.30 -0.48
N ALA A 433 -26.85 7.71 -1.56
CA ALA A 433 -26.25 6.57 -2.26
C ALA A 433 -25.21 6.95 -3.33
N ALA A 434 -25.03 8.25 -3.59
CA ALA A 434 -24.08 8.76 -4.61
C ALA A 434 -22.65 8.23 -4.49
N PRO A 435 -22.09 7.89 -3.30
CA PRO A 435 -20.78 7.24 -3.20
C PRO A 435 -20.68 5.94 -4.01
N GLY A 436 -21.78 5.23 -4.24
CA GLY A 436 -21.83 4.06 -5.13
C GLY A 436 -21.53 4.36 -6.59
N LEU A 437 -21.85 5.57 -7.06
CA LEU A 437 -21.48 6.03 -8.40
C LEU A 437 -19.96 6.25 -8.50
N VAL A 438 -19.35 6.79 -7.44
CA VAL A 438 -17.89 6.97 -7.37
C VAL A 438 -17.18 5.62 -7.51
N LEU A 439 -17.67 4.60 -6.79
CA LEU A 439 -17.19 3.21 -6.91
C LEU A 439 -17.39 2.66 -8.32
N GLY A 440 -18.56 2.90 -8.93
CA GLY A 440 -18.86 2.47 -10.29
C GLY A 440 -17.92 3.07 -11.33
N VAL A 441 -17.68 4.39 -11.25
CA VAL A 441 -16.73 5.09 -12.14
C VAL A 441 -15.31 4.56 -11.97
N ALA A 442 -14.85 4.38 -10.73
CA ALA A 442 -13.55 3.81 -10.45
C ALA A 442 -13.42 2.37 -11.00
N ALA A 443 -14.49 1.57 -10.88
CA ALA A 443 -14.54 0.23 -11.43
C ALA A 443 -14.51 0.23 -12.97
N ILE A 444 -15.18 1.17 -13.65
CA ILE A 444 -15.09 1.35 -15.11
C ILE A 444 -13.65 1.68 -15.51
N CYS A 445 -12.96 2.58 -14.79
CA CYS A 445 -11.54 2.85 -15.03
C CYS A 445 -10.68 1.58 -14.87
N GLY A 446 -10.92 0.79 -13.83
CA GLY A 446 -10.24 -0.49 -13.60
C GLY A 446 -10.51 -1.51 -14.70
N LEU A 447 -11.75 -1.58 -15.22
CA LEU A 447 -12.13 -2.44 -16.33
C LEU A 447 -11.36 -2.08 -17.61
N LEU A 448 -11.41 -0.81 -18.00
CA LEU A 448 -10.73 -0.31 -19.19
C LEU A 448 -9.21 -0.52 -19.11
N ALA A 449 -8.63 -0.25 -17.95
CA ALA A 449 -7.21 -0.47 -17.69
C ALA A 449 -6.83 -1.95 -17.80
N THR A 450 -7.62 -2.84 -17.22
CA THR A 450 -7.40 -4.30 -17.29
C THR A 450 -7.50 -4.77 -18.73
N LEU A 451 -8.51 -4.35 -19.49
CA LEU A 451 -8.66 -4.72 -20.90
C LEU A 451 -7.52 -4.20 -21.77
N PHE A 452 -7.05 -2.98 -21.49
CA PHE A 452 -5.91 -2.38 -22.21
C PHE A 452 -4.61 -3.13 -21.95
N LEU A 453 -4.24 -3.32 -20.68
CA LEU A 453 -2.96 -3.94 -20.31
C LEU A 453 -2.85 -5.39 -20.79
N TYR A 454 -3.92 -6.17 -20.70
CA TYR A 454 -3.92 -7.56 -21.19
C TYR A 454 -4.04 -7.71 -22.71
N ARG A 455 -4.08 -6.62 -23.48
CA ARG A 455 -3.92 -6.63 -24.94
C ARG A 455 -2.46 -6.52 -25.37
N THR A 456 -1.55 -6.08 -24.50
CA THR A 456 -0.13 -5.93 -24.82
C THR A 456 0.55 -7.29 -25.06
N PRO A 457 1.53 -7.38 -25.99
CA PRO A 457 2.25 -8.62 -26.26
C PRO A 457 2.97 -9.21 -25.04
N GLU A 458 3.53 -8.33 -24.18
CA GLU A 458 4.24 -8.72 -22.96
C GLU A 458 3.32 -9.46 -21.99
N ALA A 459 2.13 -8.92 -21.74
CA ALA A 459 1.13 -9.55 -20.89
C ALA A 459 0.62 -10.89 -21.46
N ARG A 460 0.55 -11.05 -22.79
CA ARG A 460 0.19 -12.32 -23.45
C ARG A 460 1.25 -13.40 -23.28
N ASN A 461 2.51 -13.04 -23.37
CA ASN A 461 3.62 -14.00 -23.25
C ASN A 461 3.77 -14.50 -21.81
N GLN A 462 3.57 -13.65 -20.81
CA GLN A 462 3.60 -14.06 -19.40
C GLN A 462 2.41 -14.95 -19.02
N TYR A 463 1.24 -14.73 -19.61
CA TYR A 463 0.05 -15.57 -19.40
C TYR A 463 0.19 -16.99 -19.99
N ARG A 464 1.03 -17.18 -21.03
CA ARG A 464 1.33 -18.49 -21.62
C ARG A 464 2.43 -19.26 -20.90
N ALA A 465 3.22 -18.57 -20.07
CA ALA A 465 4.37 -19.14 -19.34
C ALA A 465 4.03 -19.49 -17.86
N ALA A 466 2.86 -19.11 -17.37
CA ALA A 466 2.32 -19.42 -16.05
C ALA A 466 1.36 -20.58 -16.09
#